data_20cd37d00aa38e855a3b4e1aa7643c86
#
_entry.id   20cd37d00aa38e855a3b4e1aa7643c86
#
_cell.length_a   1.000
_cell.length_b   1.000
_cell.length_c   1.000
_cell.angle_alpha   90.00
_cell.angle_beta   90.00
_cell.angle_gamma   90.00
#
_symmetry.space_group_name_H-M   'P 1'
#
loop_
_entity.id
_entity.type
_entity.pdbx_description
1 polymer ?
#
loop_
_entity_poly.entity_id
_entity_poly.type
_entity_poly.pdbx_seq_one_letter_code
_entity_poly.pdbx_strand_id
1 'polypeptide(L)'
;MRRFHIAVAALLSLSLAACQKARTFQAVPDDMDLGNKDAKVTVVEYASVGCPICARWQKEVYPAFKSKYIDSGKVHYVFREMLVGDRTEVTVAAAGFLMARCAGKDKYFAVNDAVFASHPGLYDAPKETLLNIAKQVGMTEDQFNKCVQDEKQMNALNARVERNAKEHEVDATPTFEINGKKMEAGYHSLEQIDAAITAASSD
;
A
#
# COMPACT_ATOMS: atom_id res chain seq x y z
N MET A 1 -37.53 -61.98 30.30
CA MET A 1 -37.72 -60.91 29.25
C MET A 1 -37.05 -59.66 29.76
N ARG A 2 -35.81 -59.38 29.27
CA ARG A 2 -34.99 -58.19 29.66
C ARG A 2 -35.19 -57.11 28.61
N ARG A 3 -35.78 -56.01 28.97
CA ARG A 3 -35.93 -54.84 28.11
C ARG A 3 -34.65 -54.01 28.12
N PHE A 4 -33.92 -53.92 26.99
CA PHE A 4 -32.80 -53.03 26.79
C PHE A 4 -33.35 -51.64 26.43
N HIS A 5 -32.99 -50.62 27.25
CA HIS A 5 -33.23 -49.23 26.93
C HIS A 5 -31.96 -48.68 26.25
N ILE A 6 -32.07 -48.34 24.98
CA ILE A 6 -31.01 -47.64 24.23
C ILE A 6 -31.19 -46.16 24.48
N ALA A 7 -30.26 -45.57 25.22
CA ALA A 7 -30.17 -44.11 25.38
C ALA A 7 -29.41 -43.51 24.18
N VAL A 8 -30.11 -42.74 23.36
CA VAL A 8 -29.50 -41.98 22.26
C VAL A 8 -28.99 -40.68 22.84
N ALA A 9 -27.67 -40.56 22.95
CA ALA A 9 -27.00 -39.31 23.31
C ALA A 9 -26.89 -38.43 22.06
N ALA A 10 -27.68 -37.36 21.99
CA ALA A 10 -27.56 -36.33 20.97
C ALA A 10 -26.37 -35.43 21.26
N LEU A 11 -25.30 -35.58 20.50
CA LEU A 11 -24.15 -34.67 20.49
C LEU A 11 -24.54 -33.35 19.81
N LEU A 12 -24.83 -32.33 20.58
CA LEU A 12 -24.93 -30.94 20.07
C LEU A 12 -23.53 -30.46 19.75
N SER A 13 -23.16 -30.44 18.47
CA SER A 13 -21.98 -29.77 17.95
C SER A 13 -22.22 -28.26 17.96
N LEU A 14 -21.68 -27.55 18.98
CA LEU A 14 -21.57 -26.09 18.96
C LEU A 14 -20.55 -25.70 17.90
N SER A 15 -21.06 -25.24 16.74
CA SER A 15 -20.26 -24.55 15.74
C SER A 15 -19.87 -23.18 16.29
N LEU A 16 -18.65 -23.02 16.79
CA LEU A 16 -18.08 -21.70 17.04
C LEU A 16 -17.84 -21.02 15.70
N ALA A 17 -18.82 -20.25 15.22
CA ALA A 17 -18.60 -19.27 14.20
C ALA A 17 -17.66 -18.19 14.79
N ALA A 18 -16.36 -18.31 14.51
CA ALA A 18 -15.41 -17.24 14.79
C ALA A 18 -15.84 -16.03 13.94
N CYS A 19 -16.52 -15.08 14.56
CA CYS A 19 -16.70 -13.74 14.01
C CYS A 19 -15.30 -13.14 13.84
N GLN A 20 -14.71 -13.28 12.66
CA GLN A 20 -13.59 -12.43 12.27
C GLN A 20 -14.15 -11.01 12.19
N LYS A 21 -13.86 -10.24 13.24
CA LYS A 21 -14.14 -8.82 13.27
C LYS A 21 -13.45 -8.21 12.05
N ALA A 22 -14.21 -7.70 11.08
CA ALA A 22 -13.65 -6.96 9.96
C ALA A 22 -12.71 -5.90 10.53
N ARG A 23 -11.44 -5.93 10.14
CA ARG A 23 -10.48 -4.90 10.55
C ARG A 23 -10.95 -3.61 9.88
N THR A 24 -11.39 -2.65 10.67
CA THR A 24 -11.70 -1.32 10.16
C THR A 24 -10.39 -0.58 9.87
N PHE A 25 -10.35 0.18 8.78
CA PHE A 25 -9.21 1.05 8.49
C PHE A 25 -8.86 1.91 9.71
N GLN A 26 -7.59 1.93 10.06
CA GLN A 26 -7.05 2.83 11.08
C GLN A 26 -6.00 3.74 10.43
N ALA A 27 -6.33 5.04 10.35
CA ALA A 27 -5.38 6.06 9.92
C ALA A 27 -4.24 6.16 10.95
N VAL A 28 -3.03 6.32 10.45
CA VAL A 28 -1.87 6.65 11.28
C VAL A 28 -1.32 8.04 10.90
N PRO A 29 -0.69 8.77 11.83
CA PRO A 29 -0.26 10.16 11.60
C PRO A 29 0.65 10.33 10.37
N ASP A 30 1.36 9.28 9.99
CA ASP A 30 2.34 9.28 8.89
C ASP A 30 1.75 8.84 7.55
N ASP A 31 0.48 8.50 7.48
CA ASP A 31 -0.17 8.09 6.24
C ASP A 31 -0.09 9.21 5.18
N MET A 32 0.21 8.82 3.97
CA MET A 32 0.13 9.66 2.78
C MET A 32 -1.14 9.32 2.03
N ASP A 33 -2.00 10.29 1.87
CA ASP A 33 -3.37 10.07 1.43
C ASP A 33 -3.84 11.07 0.36
N LEU A 34 -4.79 10.63 -0.45
CA LEU A 34 -5.50 11.40 -1.49
C LEU A 34 -7.00 11.14 -1.42
N GLY A 35 -7.75 12.00 -2.06
CA GLY A 35 -9.21 11.86 -2.17
C GLY A 35 -9.94 12.40 -0.96
N ASN A 36 -11.15 11.87 -0.73
CA ASN A 36 -12.04 12.35 0.31
C ASN A 36 -11.88 11.50 1.58
N LYS A 37 -11.37 12.12 2.66
CA LYS A 37 -11.17 11.44 3.96
C LYS A 37 -12.47 10.94 4.61
N ASP A 38 -13.61 11.53 4.23
CA ASP A 38 -14.93 11.17 4.73
C ASP A 38 -15.65 10.18 3.80
N ALA A 39 -14.96 9.65 2.77
CA ALA A 39 -15.53 8.65 1.88
C ALA A 39 -15.87 7.36 2.65
N LYS A 40 -16.98 6.71 2.27
CA LYS A 40 -17.40 5.42 2.86
C LYS A 40 -16.39 4.30 2.66
N VAL A 41 -15.59 4.40 1.60
CA VAL A 41 -14.61 3.37 1.24
C VAL A 41 -13.21 3.95 1.35
N THR A 42 -12.37 3.27 2.11
CA THR A 42 -10.92 3.51 2.15
C THR A 42 -10.22 2.41 1.37
N VAL A 43 -9.32 2.82 0.48
CA VAL A 43 -8.43 1.92 -0.26
C VAL A 43 -7.01 2.19 0.21
N VAL A 44 -6.37 1.20 0.83
CA VAL A 44 -4.97 1.24 1.22
C VAL A 44 -4.17 0.45 0.20
N GLU A 45 -3.16 1.07 -0.40
CA GLU A 45 -2.17 0.41 -1.24
C GLU A 45 -0.85 0.29 -0.48
N TYR A 46 -0.41 -0.92 -0.23
CA TYR A 46 0.93 -1.23 0.26
C TYR A 46 1.82 -1.49 -0.94
N ALA A 47 2.75 -0.59 -1.22
CA ALA A 47 3.56 -0.66 -2.42
C ALA A 47 5.01 -0.21 -2.20
N SER A 48 5.86 -0.61 -3.11
CA SER A 48 7.26 -0.20 -3.17
C SER A 48 7.53 0.50 -4.50
N VAL A 49 8.12 1.71 -4.46
CA VAL A 49 8.52 2.41 -5.68
C VAL A 49 9.66 1.71 -6.43
N GLY A 50 10.33 0.76 -5.77
CA GLY A 50 11.31 -0.13 -6.40
C GLY A 50 10.70 -1.42 -6.98
N CYS A 51 9.40 -1.68 -6.81
CA CYS A 51 8.78 -2.91 -7.27
C CYS A 51 8.29 -2.80 -8.72
N PRO A 52 8.76 -3.65 -9.65
CA PRO A 52 8.34 -3.60 -11.07
C PRO A 52 6.84 -3.85 -11.26
N ILE A 53 6.23 -4.73 -10.45
CA ILE A 53 4.79 -5.02 -10.54
C ILE A 53 3.97 -3.84 -10.05
N CYS A 54 4.43 -3.12 -9.02
CA CYS A 54 3.82 -1.87 -8.57
C CYS A 54 3.89 -0.79 -9.66
N ALA A 55 5.07 -0.63 -10.29
CA ALA A 55 5.24 0.31 -11.40
C ALA A 55 4.33 -0.02 -12.60
N ARG A 56 4.15 -1.31 -12.89
CA ARG A 56 3.22 -1.76 -13.92
C ARG A 56 1.78 -1.37 -13.56
N TRP A 57 1.34 -1.60 -12.33
CA TRP A 57 0.00 -1.23 -11.87
C TRP A 57 -0.21 0.29 -11.94
N GLN A 58 0.76 1.06 -11.47
CA GLN A 58 0.73 2.52 -11.55
C GLN A 58 0.61 3.04 -12.99
N LYS A 59 1.25 2.37 -13.95
CA LYS A 59 1.17 2.74 -15.36
C LYS A 59 -0.15 2.34 -16.00
N GLU A 60 -0.62 1.13 -15.76
CA GLU A 60 -1.73 0.52 -16.51
C GLU A 60 -3.10 0.76 -15.88
N VAL A 61 -3.18 0.84 -14.55
CA VAL A 61 -4.46 0.85 -13.81
C VAL A 61 -4.69 2.16 -13.05
N TYR A 62 -3.65 2.66 -12.37
CA TYR A 62 -3.79 3.82 -11.49
C TYR A 62 -4.41 5.06 -12.14
N PRO A 63 -4.11 5.46 -13.38
CA PRO A 63 -4.71 6.65 -13.97
C PRO A 63 -6.25 6.58 -14.05
N ALA A 64 -6.77 5.42 -14.46
CA ALA A 64 -8.21 5.19 -14.53
C ALA A 64 -8.83 5.07 -13.13
N PHE A 65 -8.16 4.36 -12.21
CA PHE A 65 -8.56 4.25 -10.81
C PHE A 65 -8.60 5.63 -10.14
N LYS A 66 -7.55 6.43 -10.32
CA LYS A 66 -7.46 7.78 -9.76
C LYS A 66 -8.61 8.67 -10.21
N SER A 67 -8.84 8.74 -11.51
CA SER A 67 -9.92 9.54 -12.09
C SER A 67 -11.30 9.07 -11.62
N LYS A 68 -11.54 7.75 -11.59
CA LYS A 68 -12.83 7.17 -11.24
C LYS A 68 -13.19 7.29 -9.77
N TYR A 69 -12.21 7.20 -8.88
CA TYR A 69 -12.41 7.02 -7.44
C TYR A 69 -11.82 8.12 -6.58
N ILE A 70 -10.54 8.50 -6.81
CA ILE A 70 -9.84 9.48 -5.99
C ILE A 70 -10.34 10.89 -6.32
N ASP A 71 -10.23 11.29 -7.60
CA ASP A 71 -10.58 12.64 -8.04
C ASP A 71 -12.09 12.92 -7.96
N SER A 72 -12.91 11.87 -8.03
CA SER A 72 -14.36 11.96 -7.82
C SER A 72 -14.79 12.00 -6.36
N GLY A 73 -13.84 11.82 -5.42
CA GLY A 73 -14.11 11.80 -3.97
C GLY A 73 -14.87 10.56 -3.48
N LYS A 74 -14.95 9.50 -4.27
CA LYS A 74 -15.65 8.25 -3.91
C LYS A 74 -14.88 7.41 -2.91
N VAL A 75 -13.54 7.54 -2.88
CA VAL A 75 -12.68 6.83 -1.95
C VAL A 75 -11.72 7.77 -1.22
N HIS A 76 -11.33 7.35 -0.03
CA HIS A 76 -10.13 7.79 0.65
C HIS A 76 -9.01 6.83 0.26
N TYR A 77 -8.00 7.30 -0.47
CA TYR A 77 -6.86 6.50 -0.89
C TYR A 77 -5.67 6.76 0.01
N VAL A 78 -5.07 5.69 0.53
CA VAL A 78 -3.89 5.73 1.41
C VAL A 78 -2.78 4.90 0.80
N PHE A 79 -1.60 5.50 0.68
CA PHE A 79 -0.39 4.81 0.22
C PHE A 79 0.52 4.49 1.41
N ARG A 80 0.89 3.23 1.56
CA ARG A 80 1.77 2.75 2.62
C ARG A 80 3.05 2.14 2.05
N GLU A 81 4.16 2.71 2.47
CA GLU A 81 5.50 2.36 2.02
C GLU A 81 5.88 0.94 2.42
N MET A 82 6.41 0.16 1.47
CA MET A 82 6.99 -1.16 1.69
C MET A 82 8.39 -1.22 1.08
N LEU A 83 9.27 -1.96 1.74
CA LEU A 83 10.62 -2.27 1.25
C LEU A 83 10.71 -3.78 1.02
N VAL A 84 10.40 -4.20 -0.20
CA VAL A 84 10.40 -5.61 -0.62
C VAL A 84 11.20 -5.78 -1.91
N GLY A 85 11.68 -6.99 -2.15
CA GLY A 85 12.47 -7.33 -3.32
C GLY A 85 13.92 -7.60 -3.00
N ASP A 86 14.78 -7.53 -4.00
CA ASP A 86 16.20 -7.70 -3.82
C ASP A 86 16.87 -6.45 -3.21
N ARG A 87 18.18 -6.53 -2.95
CA ARG A 87 18.92 -5.42 -2.33
C ARG A 87 18.84 -4.13 -3.16
N THR A 88 18.86 -4.23 -4.48
CA THR A 88 18.82 -3.06 -5.37
C THR A 88 17.45 -2.42 -5.33
N GLU A 89 16.39 -3.22 -5.45
CA GLU A 89 15.01 -2.76 -5.35
C GLU A 89 14.74 -2.06 -4.02
N VAL A 90 15.15 -2.67 -2.90
CA VAL A 90 15.02 -2.10 -1.55
C VAL A 90 15.80 -0.79 -1.40
N THR A 91 17.04 -0.73 -1.91
CA THR A 91 17.87 0.49 -1.81
C THR A 91 17.27 1.65 -2.59
N VAL A 92 16.81 1.37 -3.82
CA VAL A 92 16.16 2.37 -4.68
C VAL A 92 14.84 2.83 -4.08
N ALA A 93 14.04 1.90 -3.57
CA ALA A 93 12.78 2.25 -2.91
C ALA A 93 12.99 3.11 -1.67
N ALA A 94 13.97 2.78 -0.83
CA ALA A 94 14.29 3.58 0.36
C ALA A 94 14.69 5.00 -0.02
N ALA A 95 15.61 5.17 -0.98
CA ALA A 95 16.01 6.48 -1.45
C ALA A 95 14.85 7.27 -2.09
N GLY A 96 14.00 6.61 -2.87
CA GLY A 96 12.80 7.20 -3.47
C GLY A 96 11.81 7.71 -2.42
N PHE A 97 11.49 6.90 -1.41
CA PHE A 97 10.58 7.31 -0.33
C PHE A 97 11.15 8.43 0.54
N LEU A 98 12.44 8.37 0.88
CA LEU A 98 13.08 9.44 1.61
C LEU A 98 13.02 10.76 0.82
N MET A 99 13.36 10.72 -0.46
CA MET A 99 13.25 11.85 -1.37
C MET A 99 11.83 12.40 -1.43
N ALA A 100 10.82 11.53 -1.60
CA ALA A 100 9.41 11.93 -1.66
C ALA A 100 8.96 12.63 -0.36
N ARG A 101 9.37 12.12 0.79
CA ARG A 101 9.06 12.74 2.08
C ARG A 101 9.78 14.07 2.30
N CYS A 102 11.03 14.17 1.89
CA CYS A 102 11.78 15.42 1.97
C CYS A 102 11.27 16.50 1.01
N ALA A 103 10.71 16.10 -0.14
CA ALA A 103 10.06 17.04 -1.06
C ALA A 103 8.80 17.69 -0.45
N GLY A 104 8.27 17.10 0.61
CA GLY A 104 7.11 17.60 1.33
C GLY A 104 5.80 16.87 0.95
N LYS A 105 4.83 16.97 1.85
CA LYS A 105 3.56 16.25 1.73
C LYS A 105 2.84 16.52 0.40
N ASP A 106 2.87 17.75 -0.04
CA ASP A 106 2.19 18.19 -1.28
C ASP A 106 2.83 17.61 -2.55
N LYS A 107 4.11 17.22 -2.48
CA LYS A 107 4.87 16.68 -3.61
C LYS A 107 5.07 15.17 -3.54
N TYR A 108 4.71 14.54 -2.42
CA TYR A 108 4.96 13.13 -2.16
C TYR A 108 4.48 12.20 -3.28
N PHE A 109 3.23 12.34 -3.68
CA PHE A 109 2.66 11.52 -4.75
C PHE A 109 3.29 11.81 -6.10
N ALA A 110 3.53 13.07 -6.42
CA ALA A 110 4.19 13.43 -7.69
C ALA A 110 5.61 12.86 -7.79
N VAL A 111 6.34 12.79 -6.69
CA VAL A 111 7.67 12.16 -6.64
C VAL A 111 7.55 10.65 -6.83
N ASN A 112 6.63 9.98 -6.12
CA ASN A 112 6.43 8.54 -6.28
C ASN A 112 6.00 8.18 -7.70
N ASP A 113 5.08 8.95 -8.29
CA ASP A 113 4.63 8.77 -9.67
C ASP A 113 5.81 8.89 -10.66
N ALA A 114 6.70 9.85 -10.45
CA ALA A 114 7.90 10.01 -11.27
C ALA A 114 8.88 8.84 -11.13
N VAL A 115 9.05 8.30 -9.91
CA VAL A 115 9.89 7.10 -9.69
C VAL A 115 9.27 5.89 -10.36
N PHE A 116 7.97 5.65 -10.21
CA PHE A 116 7.26 4.58 -10.91
C PHE A 116 7.36 4.71 -12.43
N ALA A 117 7.21 5.91 -12.97
CA ALA A 117 7.30 6.17 -14.41
C ALA A 117 8.73 5.96 -14.96
N SER A 118 9.76 5.99 -14.12
CA SER A 118 11.14 5.76 -14.54
C SER A 118 11.51 4.30 -14.76
N HIS A 119 10.66 3.34 -14.34
CA HIS A 119 10.81 1.95 -14.75
C HIS A 119 10.61 1.79 -16.28
N PRO A 120 11.37 0.94 -16.99
CA PRO A 120 12.37 -0.01 -16.52
C PRO A 120 13.80 0.57 -16.35
N GLY A 121 14.08 1.77 -16.81
CA GLY A 121 15.45 2.36 -16.81
C GLY A 121 15.97 2.76 -15.42
N LEU A 122 15.11 2.69 -14.37
CA LEU A 122 15.48 3.09 -13.02
C LEU A 122 16.73 2.39 -12.48
N TYR A 123 16.95 1.14 -12.86
CA TYR A 123 18.07 0.33 -12.36
C TYR A 123 19.37 0.48 -13.16
N ASP A 124 19.32 1.10 -14.34
CA ASP A 124 20.51 1.33 -15.15
C ASP A 124 21.40 2.43 -14.55
N ALA A 125 20.78 3.47 -14.00
CA ALA A 125 21.47 4.58 -13.33
C ALA A 125 20.62 5.13 -12.14
N PRO A 126 20.46 4.35 -11.06
CA PRO A 126 19.48 4.66 -10.01
C PRO A 126 19.70 6.04 -9.35
N LYS A 127 20.94 6.35 -9.00
CA LYS A 127 21.27 7.63 -8.35
C LYS A 127 20.98 8.82 -9.28
N GLU A 128 21.38 8.72 -10.53
CA GLU A 128 21.16 9.78 -11.52
C GLU A 128 19.68 9.99 -11.78
N THR A 129 18.93 8.91 -11.95
CA THR A 129 17.49 8.93 -12.16
C THR A 129 16.77 9.61 -10.99
N LEU A 130 17.05 9.20 -9.76
CA LEU A 130 16.46 9.81 -8.57
C LEU A 130 16.87 11.28 -8.41
N LEU A 131 18.12 11.63 -8.67
CA LEU A 131 18.58 13.01 -8.62
C LEU A 131 17.88 13.90 -9.67
N ASN A 132 17.65 13.38 -10.87
CA ASN A 132 16.93 14.11 -11.91
C ASN A 132 15.46 14.34 -11.49
N ILE A 133 14.81 13.36 -10.88
CA ILE A 133 13.47 13.53 -10.30
C ILE A 133 13.49 14.58 -9.19
N ALA A 134 14.47 14.52 -8.27
CA ALA A 134 14.62 15.51 -7.21
C ALA A 134 14.71 16.94 -7.77
N LYS A 135 15.52 17.15 -8.82
CA LYS A 135 15.64 18.44 -9.50
C LYS A 135 14.33 18.93 -10.12
N GLN A 136 13.53 18.02 -10.70
CA GLN A 136 12.23 18.36 -11.29
C GLN A 136 11.22 18.88 -10.25
N VAL A 137 11.31 18.40 -9.01
CA VAL A 137 10.46 18.88 -7.91
C VAL A 137 11.07 20.04 -7.12
N GLY A 138 12.19 20.61 -7.62
CA GLY A 138 12.84 21.80 -7.06
C GLY A 138 13.83 21.52 -5.92
N MET A 139 14.29 20.28 -5.78
CA MET A 139 15.29 19.90 -4.81
C MET A 139 16.70 20.06 -5.38
N THR A 140 17.62 20.66 -4.64
CA THR A 140 19.03 20.69 -5.05
C THR A 140 19.69 19.33 -4.82
N GLU A 141 20.86 19.11 -5.46
CA GLU A 141 21.63 17.88 -5.24
C GLU A 141 22.08 17.72 -3.78
N ASP A 142 22.48 18.81 -3.13
CA ASP A 142 22.85 18.81 -1.71
C ASP A 142 21.66 18.44 -0.81
N GLN A 143 20.47 18.94 -1.11
CA GLN A 143 19.24 18.60 -0.40
C GLN A 143 18.89 17.11 -0.60
N PHE A 144 18.99 16.62 -1.83
CA PHE A 144 18.78 15.19 -2.13
C PHE A 144 19.78 14.32 -1.36
N ASN A 145 21.09 14.62 -1.44
CA ASN A 145 22.11 13.83 -0.75
C ASN A 145 21.92 13.83 0.78
N LYS A 146 21.61 14.97 1.37
CA LYS A 146 21.31 15.07 2.81
C LYS A 146 20.08 14.26 3.18
N CYS A 147 19.05 14.28 2.35
CA CYS A 147 17.81 13.57 2.61
C CYS A 147 18.00 12.06 2.60
N VAL A 148 18.62 11.51 1.55
CA VAL A 148 18.78 10.06 1.41
C VAL A 148 19.82 9.45 2.37
N GLN A 149 20.61 10.30 3.04
CA GLN A 149 21.58 9.93 4.06
C GLN A 149 21.11 10.24 5.49
N ASP A 150 19.90 10.78 5.66
CA ASP A 150 19.37 11.13 6.97
C ASP A 150 18.96 9.87 7.73
N GLU A 151 19.76 9.49 8.73
CA GLU A 151 19.52 8.31 9.57
C GLU A 151 18.18 8.37 10.31
N LYS A 152 17.74 9.56 10.74
CA LYS A 152 16.46 9.72 11.42
C LYS A 152 15.29 9.42 10.49
N GLN A 153 15.35 9.90 9.26
CA GLN A 153 14.34 9.62 8.24
C GLN A 153 14.36 8.14 7.82
N MET A 154 15.54 7.54 7.70
CA MET A 154 15.68 6.11 7.41
C MET A 154 15.09 5.26 8.54
N ASN A 155 15.38 5.56 9.80
CA ASN A 155 14.80 4.86 10.94
C ASN A 155 13.27 5.00 10.98
N ALA A 156 12.75 6.19 10.67
CA ALA A 156 11.31 6.42 10.58
C ALA A 156 10.66 5.63 9.42
N LEU A 157 11.32 5.53 8.26
CA LEU A 157 10.87 4.68 7.15
C LEU A 157 10.83 3.20 7.57
N ASN A 158 11.91 2.70 8.17
CA ASN A 158 11.98 1.31 8.63
C ASN A 158 10.87 1.00 9.64
N ALA A 159 10.61 1.91 10.59
CA ALA A 159 9.53 1.73 11.56
C ALA A 159 8.13 1.68 10.89
N ARG A 160 7.89 2.49 9.85
CA ARG A 160 6.63 2.43 9.07
C ARG A 160 6.51 1.10 8.33
N VAL A 161 7.56 0.68 7.64
CA VAL A 161 7.59 -0.59 6.90
C VAL A 161 7.38 -1.78 7.85
N GLU A 162 8.05 -1.78 8.99
CA GLU A 162 7.90 -2.85 9.99
C GLU A 162 6.47 -2.91 10.54
N ARG A 163 5.87 -1.77 10.85
CA ARG A 163 4.46 -1.69 11.26
C ARG A 163 3.54 -2.23 10.17
N ASN A 164 3.71 -1.80 8.92
CA ASN A 164 2.90 -2.25 7.79
C ASN A 164 3.01 -3.77 7.58
N ALA A 165 4.22 -4.32 7.68
CA ALA A 165 4.44 -5.75 7.53
C ALA A 165 3.81 -6.56 8.68
N LYS A 166 3.99 -6.12 9.93
CA LYS A 166 3.56 -6.90 11.11
C LYS A 166 2.08 -6.73 11.44
N GLU A 167 1.59 -5.47 11.48
CA GLU A 167 0.21 -5.21 11.92
C GLU A 167 -0.81 -5.52 10.83
N HIS A 168 -0.41 -5.38 9.57
CA HIS A 168 -1.26 -5.65 8.42
C HIS A 168 -0.92 -6.96 7.70
N GLU A 169 0.09 -7.71 8.18
CA GLU A 169 0.50 -9.00 7.61
C GLU A 169 0.77 -8.90 6.10
N VAL A 170 1.51 -7.85 5.69
CA VAL A 170 1.87 -7.60 4.29
C VAL A 170 3.32 -7.98 4.07
N ASP A 171 3.55 -8.96 3.20
CA ASP A 171 4.87 -9.49 2.86
C ASP A 171 5.23 -9.36 1.37
N ALA A 172 4.29 -8.92 0.55
CA ALA A 172 4.46 -8.74 -0.90
C ALA A 172 3.76 -7.47 -1.39
N THR A 173 4.18 -6.96 -2.56
CA THR A 173 3.64 -5.74 -3.17
C THR A 173 3.33 -5.89 -4.67
N PRO A 174 2.34 -5.16 -5.18
CA PRO A 174 1.37 -4.37 -4.41
C PRO A 174 0.41 -5.25 -3.62
N THR A 175 -0.04 -4.80 -2.46
CA THR A 175 -1.15 -5.40 -1.74
C THR A 175 -2.19 -4.32 -1.49
N PHE A 176 -3.47 -4.62 -1.74
CA PHE A 176 -4.57 -3.70 -1.51
C PHE A 176 -5.42 -4.15 -0.34
N GLU A 177 -5.87 -3.17 0.45
CA GLU A 177 -6.82 -3.39 1.54
C GLU A 177 -7.99 -2.41 1.36
N ILE A 178 -9.21 -2.92 1.30
CA ILE A 178 -10.42 -2.13 1.07
C ILE A 178 -11.33 -2.27 2.28
N ASN A 179 -11.54 -1.16 3.01
CA ASN A 179 -12.24 -1.13 4.30
C ASN A 179 -11.75 -2.22 5.27
N GLY A 180 -10.43 -2.44 5.34
CA GLY A 180 -9.83 -3.45 6.21
C GLY A 180 -9.85 -4.89 5.68
N LYS A 181 -10.41 -5.12 4.49
CA LYS A 181 -10.39 -6.43 3.82
C LYS A 181 -9.25 -6.46 2.81
N LYS A 182 -8.25 -7.28 3.10
CA LYS A 182 -7.08 -7.46 2.25
C LYS A 182 -7.41 -8.29 1.02
N MET A 183 -6.93 -7.85 -0.14
CA MET A 183 -6.92 -8.62 -1.38
C MET A 183 -5.66 -9.50 -1.44
N GLU A 184 -5.66 -10.50 -2.31
CA GLU A 184 -4.43 -11.27 -2.62
C GLU A 184 -3.32 -10.32 -3.07
N ALA A 185 -2.07 -10.60 -2.69
CA ALA A 185 -0.94 -9.79 -3.11
C ALA A 185 -0.69 -9.92 -4.61
N GLY A 186 -0.33 -8.83 -5.27
CA GLY A 186 0.02 -8.79 -6.67
C GLY A 186 -0.81 -7.82 -7.51
N TYR A 187 -0.66 -7.94 -8.82
CA TYR A 187 -1.34 -7.07 -9.78
C TYR A 187 -2.86 -7.34 -9.82
N HIS A 188 -3.64 -6.27 -9.71
CA HIS A 188 -5.09 -6.31 -9.90
C HIS A 188 -5.53 -5.40 -11.04
N SER A 189 -6.43 -5.89 -11.89
CA SER A 189 -7.07 -5.05 -12.90
C SER A 189 -8.03 -4.06 -12.26
N LEU A 190 -8.39 -3.02 -13.01
CA LEU A 190 -9.39 -2.05 -12.55
C LEU A 190 -10.72 -2.73 -12.18
N GLU A 191 -11.14 -3.74 -12.95
CA GLU A 191 -12.38 -4.50 -12.69
C GLU A 191 -12.35 -5.23 -11.36
N GLN A 192 -11.20 -5.80 -10.98
CA GLN A 192 -11.04 -6.48 -9.70
C GLN A 192 -11.12 -5.49 -8.53
N ILE A 193 -10.47 -4.33 -8.66
CA ILE A 193 -10.57 -3.24 -7.68
C ILE A 193 -12.00 -2.69 -7.62
N ASP A 194 -12.66 -2.49 -8.76
CA ASP A 194 -14.05 -2.04 -8.84
C ASP A 194 -15.01 -2.99 -8.09
N ALA A 195 -14.85 -4.29 -8.30
CA ALA A 195 -15.68 -5.29 -7.63
C ALA A 195 -15.50 -5.24 -6.09
N ALA A 196 -14.25 -5.10 -5.63
CA ALA A 196 -13.95 -5.02 -4.20
C ALA A 196 -14.48 -3.72 -3.56
N ILE A 197 -14.37 -2.57 -4.24
CA ILE A 197 -14.94 -1.28 -3.79
C ILE A 197 -16.47 -1.35 -3.76
N THR A 198 -17.10 -1.95 -4.78
CA THR A 198 -18.56 -2.10 -4.83
C THR A 198 -19.07 -2.93 -3.66
N ALA A 199 -18.41 -4.06 -3.38
CA ALA A 199 -18.74 -4.90 -2.23
C ALA A 199 -18.62 -4.12 -0.90
N ALA A 200 -17.51 -3.39 -0.72
CA ALA A 200 -17.27 -2.61 0.50
C ALA A 200 -18.20 -1.39 0.67
N SER A 201 -18.84 -0.91 -0.42
CA SER A 201 -19.78 0.21 -0.38
C SER A 201 -21.18 -0.21 0.07
N SER A 202 -21.48 -1.53 0.00
CA SER A 202 -22.79 -2.10 0.30
C SER A 202 -22.93 -2.56 1.76
N ASP A 203 -21.81 -2.67 2.47
CA ASP A 203 -21.71 -2.99 3.89
C ASP A 203 -21.78 -1.70 4.74
#